data_15285e3c1f747b00edf0c88a6bce721d
#
_entry.id   15285e3c1f747b00edf0c88a6bce721d
#
_cell.length_a   1.000
_cell.length_b   1.000
_cell.length_c   1.000
_cell.angle_alpha   90.00
_cell.angle_beta   90.00
_cell.angle_gamma   90.00
#
_symmetry.space_group_name_H-M   'P 1'
#
loop_
_entity.id
_entity.type
_entity.pdbx_description
1 polymer ?
#
loop_
_entity_poly.entity_id
_entity_poly.type
_entity_poly.pdbx_seq_one_letter_code
_entity_poly.pdbx_strand_id
1 'polypeptide(L)'
;NINSNKEILSLVSFLFIFIVLLSGYLKLKFIKLSNQVTENITSDFRVNIFNFLVNQDFNYYFKHGSNEIMSNLFQKTTSFTTVIFASLNIINSILITVAIVTILIFNEPFYTPILIFSICLFFFIIFKIKSNTVLQKGQKVNINQNFLIDIFENTVGYLPEIIIYNLKKFYLSIFTKTSQETADSSSQIRTISMVPRIYLEIFVIVIAVVLIYFSGFSERPIETNISYLAILAFGFQKCLPLVNNIYLLSVNFKAAVPTVLSYLNILNHGKQEITENKNYKLLNFS
;
A
#
# COMPACT_ATOMS: atom_id res chain seq x y z
N ASN A 1 -23.13 -13.73 48.50
CA ASN A 1 -22.42 -14.08 47.25
C ASN A 1 -22.96 -13.41 45.95
N ILE A 2 -24.29 -13.08 45.88
CA ILE A 2 -24.88 -12.43 44.69
C ILE A 2 -24.41 -10.98 44.55
N ASN A 3 -24.19 -10.24 45.64
CA ASN A 3 -23.68 -8.86 45.60
C ASN A 3 -22.20 -8.79 45.17
N SER A 4 -21.39 -9.72 45.65
CA SER A 4 -19.95 -9.78 45.25
C SER A 4 -19.79 -10.06 43.75
N ASN A 5 -20.66 -10.91 43.15
CA ASN A 5 -20.61 -11.18 41.70
C ASN A 5 -21.06 -9.98 40.87
N LYS A 6 -22.01 -9.16 41.36
CA LYS A 6 -22.40 -7.91 40.67
C LYS A 6 -21.33 -6.85 40.74
N GLU A 7 -20.62 -6.70 41.86
CA GLU A 7 -19.50 -5.77 42.05
C GLU A 7 -18.34 -6.18 41.16
N ILE A 8 -17.98 -7.47 41.08
CA ILE A 8 -16.94 -7.98 40.18
C ILE A 8 -17.31 -7.71 38.71
N LEU A 9 -18.57 -7.98 38.33
CA LEU A 9 -19.03 -7.76 36.95
C LEU A 9 -18.98 -6.27 36.58
N SER A 10 -19.39 -5.38 37.49
CA SER A 10 -19.33 -3.92 37.24
C SER A 10 -17.88 -3.42 37.09
N LEU A 11 -16.96 -3.93 37.91
CA LEU A 11 -15.52 -3.57 37.84
C LEU A 11 -14.90 -4.06 36.57
N VAL A 12 -15.14 -5.30 36.14
CA VAL A 12 -14.65 -5.86 34.87
C VAL A 12 -15.22 -5.09 33.68
N SER A 13 -16.50 -4.74 33.69
CA SER A 13 -17.12 -3.96 32.63
C SER A 13 -16.52 -2.55 32.51
N PHE A 14 -16.29 -1.88 33.63
CA PHE A 14 -15.65 -0.56 33.65
C PHE A 14 -14.20 -0.62 33.14
N LEU A 15 -13.45 -1.62 33.58
CA LEU A 15 -12.08 -1.85 33.13
C LEU A 15 -12.03 -2.15 31.62
N PHE A 16 -12.96 -2.93 31.11
CA PHE A 16 -13.08 -3.22 29.68
C PHE A 16 -13.37 -1.95 28.86
N ILE A 17 -14.32 -1.11 29.31
CA ILE A 17 -14.62 0.17 28.64
C ILE A 17 -13.39 1.06 28.62
N PHE A 18 -12.66 1.16 29.74
CA PHE A 18 -11.44 1.96 29.82
C PHE A 18 -10.37 1.47 28.82
N ILE A 19 -10.12 0.15 28.73
CA ILE A 19 -9.18 -0.44 27.78
C ILE A 19 -9.59 -0.15 26.33
N VAL A 20 -10.87 -0.25 26.00
CA VAL A 20 -11.38 0.04 24.64
C VAL A 20 -11.16 1.51 24.27
N LEU A 21 -11.47 2.44 25.19
CA LEU A 21 -11.26 3.87 24.99
C LEU A 21 -9.76 4.20 24.81
N LEU A 22 -8.91 3.63 25.65
CA LEU A 22 -7.45 3.79 25.57
C LEU A 22 -6.92 3.26 24.24
N SER A 23 -7.37 2.08 23.83
CA SER A 23 -7.00 1.48 22.53
C SER A 23 -7.41 2.38 21.36
N GLY A 24 -8.64 2.93 21.40
CA GLY A 24 -9.13 3.89 20.40
C GLY A 24 -8.26 5.14 20.32
N TYR A 25 -7.93 5.73 21.47
CA TYR A 25 -7.05 6.89 21.53
C TYR A 25 -5.64 6.62 20.97
N LEU A 26 -5.02 5.49 21.35
CA LEU A 26 -3.71 5.10 20.83
C LEU A 26 -3.73 4.89 19.31
N LYS A 27 -4.80 4.28 18.78
CA LYS A 27 -4.99 4.09 17.34
C LYS A 27 -5.10 5.43 16.60
N LEU A 28 -5.87 6.38 17.13
CA LEU A 28 -5.99 7.72 16.55
C LEU A 28 -4.64 8.46 16.56
N LYS A 29 -3.92 8.38 17.67
CA LYS A 29 -2.57 8.98 17.81
C LYS A 29 -1.60 8.37 16.80
N PHE A 30 -1.61 7.03 16.63
CA PHE A 30 -0.80 6.35 15.65
C PHE A 30 -1.10 6.81 14.22
N ILE A 31 -2.38 6.87 13.83
CA ILE A 31 -2.80 7.34 12.49
C ILE A 31 -2.29 8.76 12.24
N LYS A 32 -2.46 9.67 13.21
CA LYS A 32 -1.98 11.05 13.09
C LYS A 32 -0.46 11.11 12.91
N LEU A 33 0.29 10.39 13.74
CA LEU A 33 1.76 10.37 13.66
C LEU A 33 2.25 9.73 12.37
N SER A 34 1.66 8.61 11.95
CA SER A 34 2.02 7.93 10.70
C SER A 34 1.81 8.84 9.49
N ASN A 35 0.68 9.55 9.44
CA ASN A 35 0.40 10.50 8.35
C ASN A 35 1.37 11.68 8.38
N GLN A 36 1.63 12.27 9.56
CA GLN A 36 2.59 13.38 9.69
C GLN A 36 4.01 12.97 9.27
N VAL A 37 4.48 11.80 9.71
CA VAL A 37 5.80 11.28 9.31
C VAL A 37 5.86 11.05 7.81
N THR A 38 4.83 10.45 7.21
CA THR A 38 4.76 10.21 5.78
C THR A 38 4.83 11.52 4.99
N GLU A 39 4.03 12.52 5.37
CA GLU A 39 4.00 13.80 4.66
C GLU A 39 5.28 14.62 4.87
N ASN A 40 5.89 14.59 6.06
CA ASN A 40 7.17 15.27 6.31
C ASN A 40 8.28 14.66 5.44
N ILE A 41 8.42 13.32 5.43
CA ILE A 41 9.43 12.65 4.58
C ILE A 41 9.16 12.92 3.10
N THR A 42 7.89 12.95 2.69
CA THR A 42 7.49 13.30 1.31
C THR A 42 7.84 14.74 0.97
N SER A 43 7.64 15.66 1.91
CA SER A 43 8.02 17.07 1.75
C SER A 43 9.53 17.24 1.58
N ASP A 44 10.31 16.59 2.45
CA ASP A 44 11.77 16.61 2.36
C ASP A 44 12.26 16.01 1.03
N PHE A 45 11.63 14.93 0.59
CA PHE A 45 11.92 14.31 -0.70
C PHE A 45 11.62 15.25 -1.86
N ARG A 46 10.48 15.96 -1.82
CA ARG A 46 10.08 16.95 -2.83
C ARG A 46 11.06 18.12 -2.90
N VAL A 47 11.48 18.63 -1.74
CA VAL A 47 12.49 19.69 -1.65
C VAL A 47 13.83 19.22 -2.22
N ASN A 48 14.24 17.99 -1.92
CA ASN A 48 15.48 17.43 -2.44
C ASN A 48 15.45 17.25 -3.97
N ILE A 49 14.29 16.82 -4.51
CA ILE A 49 14.08 16.77 -5.98
C ILE A 49 14.25 18.16 -6.59
N PHE A 50 13.55 19.14 -6.04
CA PHE A 50 13.57 20.49 -6.56
C PHE A 50 14.98 21.09 -6.49
N ASN A 51 15.67 20.90 -5.37
CA ASN A 51 17.06 21.33 -5.21
C ASN A 51 18.01 20.64 -6.22
N PHE A 52 17.79 19.34 -6.46
CA PHE A 52 18.54 18.61 -7.49
C PHE A 52 18.30 19.24 -8.87
N LEU A 53 17.06 19.50 -9.24
CA LEU A 53 16.70 20.07 -10.54
C LEU A 53 17.32 21.46 -10.72
N VAL A 54 17.18 22.36 -9.76
CA VAL A 54 17.68 23.75 -9.86
C VAL A 54 19.23 23.80 -10.01
N ASN A 55 19.95 22.81 -9.51
CA ASN A 55 21.40 22.74 -9.59
C ASN A 55 21.91 21.99 -10.83
N GLN A 56 21.03 21.59 -11.78
CA GLN A 56 21.42 20.95 -13.03
C GLN A 56 21.89 21.96 -14.07
N ASP A 57 22.79 21.53 -14.95
CA ASP A 57 23.24 22.32 -16.10
C ASP A 57 22.13 22.47 -17.16
N PHE A 58 22.24 23.50 -18.01
CA PHE A 58 21.24 23.75 -19.07
C PHE A 58 21.08 22.54 -20.02
N ASN A 59 22.15 21.78 -20.29
CA ASN A 59 22.11 20.56 -21.09
C ASN A 59 21.17 19.49 -20.52
N TYR A 60 21.02 19.41 -19.18
CA TYR A 60 20.12 18.51 -18.53
C TYR A 60 18.66 18.81 -18.90
N TYR A 61 18.29 20.10 -18.84
CA TYR A 61 16.92 20.55 -19.19
C TYR A 61 16.61 20.32 -20.66
N PHE A 62 17.60 20.51 -21.53
CA PHE A 62 17.44 20.27 -22.96
C PHE A 62 17.29 18.79 -23.31
N LYS A 63 17.95 17.90 -22.56
CA LYS A 63 17.92 16.46 -22.76
C LYS A 63 16.62 15.81 -22.24
N HIS A 64 16.12 16.27 -21.10
CA HIS A 64 15.00 15.63 -20.39
C HIS A 64 13.65 16.30 -20.62
N GLY A 65 13.60 17.51 -21.18
CA GLY A 65 12.38 18.25 -21.43
C GLY A 65 11.60 18.62 -20.15
N SER A 66 10.69 19.58 -20.27
CA SER A 66 9.91 20.04 -19.11
C SER A 66 8.95 19.00 -18.56
N ASN A 67 8.45 18.12 -19.40
CA ASN A 67 7.51 17.04 -19.05
C ASN A 67 8.09 16.01 -18.11
N GLU A 68 9.27 15.52 -18.41
CA GLU A 68 9.95 14.55 -17.57
C GLU A 68 10.26 15.18 -16.21
N ILE A 69 10.64 16.45 -16.19
CA ILE A 69 10.91 17.21 -14.97
C ILE A 69 9.66 17.36 -14.13
N MET A 70 8.52 17.75 -14.72
CA MET A 70 7.24 17.84 -14.01
C MET A 70 6.74 16.49 -13.52
N SER A 71 6.84 15.45 -14.34
CA SER A 71 6.50 14.07 -13.95
C SER A 71 7.35 13.63 -12.76
N ASN A 72 8.65 13.93 -12.77
CA ASN A 72 9.57 13.63 -11.68
C ASN A 72 9.12 14.31 -10.37
N LEU A 73 8.74 15.57 -10.43
CA LEU A 73 8.37 16.34 -9.23
C LEU A 73 7.04 15.89 -8.62
N PHE A 74 6.02 15.67 -9.43
CA PHE A 74 4.67 15.44 -8.92
C PHE A 74 4.32 13.95 -8.83
N GLN A 75 4.52 13.22 -9.90
CA GLN A 75 4.03 11.84 -10.02
C GLN A 75 4.90 10.86 -9.23
N LYS A 76 6.24 11.01 -9.34
CA LYS A 76 7.16 10.15 -8.60
C LYS A 76 7.13 10.43 -7.10
N THR A 77 6.86 11.67 -6.71
CA THR A 77 6.62 12.02 -5.30
C THR A 77 5.39 11.32 -4.74
N THR A 78 4.28 11.27 -5.49
CA THR A 78 3.06 10.56 -5.05
C THR A 78 3.31 9.06 -4.88
N SER A 79 4.07 8.45 -5.80
CA SER A 79 4.46 7.04 -5.68
C SER A 79 5.37 6.80 -4.47
N PHE A 80 6.29 7.72 -4.18
CA PHE A 80 7.15 7.67 -2.99
C PHE A 80 6.34 7.76 -1.69
N THR A 81 5.37 8.70 -1.61
CA THR A 81 4.42 8.78 -0.50
C THR A 81 3.70 7.46 -0.28
N THR A 82 3.21 6.84 -1.37
CA THR A 82 2.52 5.55 -1.31
C THR A 82 3.42 4.45 -0.73
N VAL A 83 4.69 4.41 -1.12
CA VAL A 83 5.65 3.42 -0.62
C VAL A 83 5.90 3.60 0.89
N ILE A 84 6.13 4.84 1.36
CA ILE A 84 6.36 5.11 2.79
C ILE A 84 5.12 4.81 3.61
N PHE A 85 3.96 5.33 3.18
CA PHE A 85 2.68 5.08 3.84
C PHE A 85 2.37 3.58 3.95
N ALA A 86 2.56 2.84 2.85
CA ALA A 86 2.34 1.40 2.84
C ALA A 86 3.30 0.69 3.81
N SER A 87 4.59 1.05 3.84
CA SER A 87 5.58 0.43 4.73
C SER A 87 5.21 0.59 6.20
N LEU A 88 4.89 1.81 6.64
CA LEU A 88 4.53 2.10 8.03
C LEU A 88 3.25 1.36 8.45
N ASN A 89 2.23 1.35 7.59
CA ASN A 89 0.96 0.70 7.89
C ASN A 89 1.03 -0.83 7.80
N ILE A 90 1.89 -1.41 6.95
CA ILE A 90 2.17 -2.86 6.93
C ILE A 90 2.81 -3.27 8.26
N ILE A 91 3.85 -2.56 8.72
CA ILE A 91 4.51 -2.86 9.98
C ILE A 91 3.51 -2.82 11.14
N ASN A 92 2.70 -1.76 11.22
CA ASN A 92 1.67 -1.65 12.25
C ASN A 92 0.64 -2.79 12.19
N SER A 93 0.16 -3.14 11.00
CA SER A 93 -0.82 -4.22 10.83
C SER A 93 -0.23 -5.58 11.21
N ILE A 94 1.05 -5.83 10.88
CA ILE A 94 1.77 -7.05 11.28
C ILE A 94 1.88 -7.12 12.82
N LEU A 95 2.30 -6.04 13.49
CA LEU A 95 2.44 -6.03 14.95
C LEU A 95 1.11 -6.34 15.64
N ILE A 96 0.02 -5.71 15.20
CA ILE A 96 -1.31 -5.96 15.79
C ILE A 96 -1.77 -7.40 15.49
N THR A 97 -1.54 -7.89 14.26
CA THR A 97 -1.91 -9.27 13.90
C THR A 97 -1.16 -10.29 14.73
N VAL A 98 0.16 -10.10 14.92
CA VAL A 98 0.98 -10.97 15.76
C VAL A 98 0.47 -10.96 17.21
N ALA A 99 0.14 -9.80 17.77
CA ALA A 99 -0.40 -9.71 19.12
C ALA A 99 -1.72 -10.49 19.27
N ILE A 100 -2.66 -10.33 18.33
CA ILE A 100 -3.94 -11.07 18.36
C ILE A 100 -3.70 -12.58 18.22
N VAL A 101 -2.86 -12.98 17.28
CA VAL A 101 -2.49 -14.38 17.03
C VAL A 101 -1.89 -15.02 18.28
N THR A 102 -0.99 -14.31 18.96
CA THR A 102 -0.39 -14.79 20.20
C THR A 102 -1.45 -15.08 21.27
N ILE A 103 -2.40 -14.15 21.48
CA ILE A 103 -3.50 -14.33 22.41
C ILE A 103 -4.37 -15.54 22.04
N LEU A 104 -4.66 -15.73 20.75
CA LEU A 104 -5.47 -16.86 20.28
C LEU A 104 -4.74 -18.19 20.49
N ILE A 105 -3.44 -18.27 20.27
CA ILE A 105 -2.63 -19.49 20.51
C ILE A 105 -2.62 -19.86 21.99
N PHE A 106 -2.52 -18.89 22.90
CA PHE A 106 -2.58 -19.16 24.34
C PHE A 106 -3.94 -19.71 24.79
N ASN A 107 -5.03 -19.30 24.15
CA ASN A 107 -6.37 -19.81 24.49
C ASN A 107 -6.64 -21.20 23.87
N GLU A 108 -6.21 -21.43 22.63
CA GLU A 108 -6.43 -22.68 21.89
C GLU A 108 -5.13 -23.11 21.17
N PRO A 109 -4.23 -23.83 21.83
CA PRO A 109 -2.90 -24.15 21.28
C PRO A 109 -2.94 -25.18 20.14
N PHE A 110 -4.03 -25.93 19.96
CA PHE A 110 -4.10 -27.02 19.00
C PHE A 110 -4.70 -26.60 17.66
N TYR A 111 -5.86 -25.95 17.65
CA TYR A 111 -6.57 -25.58 16.41
C TYR A 111 -6.08 -24.25 15.82
N THR A 112 -5.69 -23.31 16.65
CA THR A 112 -5.30 -21.97 16.22
C THR A 112 -4.07 -21.96 15.31
N PRO A 113 -2.97 -22.66 15.59
CA PRO A 113 -1.79 -22.68 14.71
C PRO A 113 -2.10 -23.23 13.32
N ILE A 114 -2.93 -24.27 13.23
CA ILE A 114 -3.32 -24.89 11.95
C ILE A 114 -4.10 -23.91 11.10
N LEU A 115 -5.03 -23.18 11.71
CA LEU A 115 -5.83 -22.13 11.03
C LEU A 115 -4.97 -20.98 10.54
N ILE A 116 -4.08 -20.48 11.39
CA ILE A 116 -3.18 -19.39 11.04
C ILE A 116 -2.27 -19.80 9.90
N PHE A 117 -1.68 -21.01 9.99
CA PHE A 117 -0.83 -21.53 8.93
C PHE A 117 -1.58 -21.63 7.60
N SER A 118 -2.82 -22.11 7.59
CA SER A 118 -3.64 -22.22 6.39
C SER A 118 -3.95 -20.85 5.77
N ILE A 119 -4.24 -19.82 6.57
CA ILE A 119 -4.45 -18.46 6.12
C ILE A 119 -3.16 -17.85 5.55
N CYS A 120 -2.04 -17.99 6.26
CA CYS A 120 -0.74 -17.52 5.78
C CYS A 120 -0.34 -18.16 4.45
N LEU A 121 -0.53 -19.48 4.33
CA LEU A 121 -0.24 -20.22 3.11
C LEU A 121 -1.12 -19.75 1.95
N PHE A 122 -2.43 -19.54 2.18
CA PHE A 122 -3.36 -19.00 1.20
C PHE A 122 -2.90 -17.62 0.66
N PHE A 123 -2.55 -16.69 1.55
CA PHE A 123 -2.05 -15.37 1.13
C PHE A 123 -0.72 -15.45 0.40
N PHE A 124 0.20 -16.29 0.87
CA PHE A 124 1.48 -16.48 0.22
C PHE A 124 1.33 -16.97 -1.23
N ILE A 125 0.43 -17.93 -1.45
CA ILE A 125 0.14 -18.46 -2.79
C ILE A 125 -0.42 -17.35 -3.68
N ILE A 126 -1.46 -16.63 -3.24
CA ILE A 126 -2.09 -15.57 -4.03
C ILE A 126 -1.08 -14.46 -4.34
N PHE A 127 -0.30 -14.04 -3.34
CA PHE A 127 0.69 -12.99 -3.52
C PHE A 127 1.77 -13.40 -4.52
N LYS A 128 2.28 -14.64 -4.44
CA LYS A 128 3.28 -15.16 -5.38
C LYS A 128 2.76 -15.21 -6.81
N ILE A 129 1.53 -15.69 -7.02
CA ILE A 129 0.92 -15.81 -8.35
C ILE A 129 0.67 -14.44 -8.97
N LYS A 130 0.15 -13.48 -8.21
CA LYS A 130 -0.29 -12.17 -8.73
C LYS A 130 0.78 -11.08 -8.70
N SER A 131 1.86 -11.29 -7.95
CA SER A 131 2.93 -10.32 -7.74
C SER A 131 3.56 -9.79 -9.05
N ASN A 132 3.87 -10.67 -10.00
CA ASN A 132 4.47 -10.27 -11.28
C ASN A 132 3.49 -9.49 -12.15
N THR A 133 2.21 -9.88 -12.15
CA THR A 133 1.15 -9.14 -12.85
C THR A 133 1.00 -7.71 -12.31
N VAL A 134 1.04 -7.55 -10.98
CA VAL A 134 0.97 -6.23 -10.34
C VAL A 134 2.16 -5.36 -10.73
N LEU A 135 3.37 -5.92 -10.72
CA LEU A 135 4.59 -5.20 -11.10
C LEU A 135 4.53 -4.72 -12.56
N GLN A 136 4.19 -5.61 -13.49
CA GLN A 136 4.07 -5.28 -14.92
C GLN A 136 2.99 -4.23 -15.18
N LYS A 137 1.82 -4.36 -14.51
CA LYS A 137 0.75 -3.35 -14.64
C LYS A 137 1.14 -2.01 -14.02
N GLY A 138 1.86 -2.00 -12.91
CA GLY A 138 2.42 -0.80 -12.31
C GLY A 138 3.40 -0.09 -13.24
N GLN A 139 4.30 -0.84 -13.90
CA GLN A 139 5.20 -0.30 -14.93
C GLN A 139 4.43 0.29 -16.12
N LYS A 140 3.40 -0.44 -16.62
CA LYS A 140 2.57 0.04 -17.71
C LYS A 140 1.83 1.33 -17.36
N VAL A 141 1.26 1.42 -16.14
CA VAL A 141 0.62 2.65 -15.65
C VAL A 141 1.60 3.81 -15.65
N ASN A 142 2.83 3.61 -15.13
CA ASN A 142 3.84 4.65 -15.10
C ASN A 142 4.25 5.15 -16.50
N ILE A 143 4.49 4.23 -17.44
CA ILE A 143 4.84 4.57 -18.84
C ILE A 143 3.71 5.34 -19.50
N ASN A 144 2.47 4.84 -19.38
CA ASN A 144 1.32 5.46 -20.00
C ASN A 144 1.01 6.86 -19.40
N GLN A 145 1.23 7.03 -18.09
CA GLN A 145 1.04 8.34 -17.45
C GLN A 145 2.06 9.37 -17.95
N ASN A 146 3.32 8.98 -18.14
CA ASN A 146 4.31 9.86 -18.77
C ASN A 146 3.89 10.23 -20.19
N PHE A 147 3.46 9.25 -20.97
CA PHE A 147 3.00 9.46 -22.34
C PHE A 147 1.74 10.36 -22.42
N LEU A 148 0.81 10.25 -21.47
CA LEU A 148 -0.34 11.17 -21.38
C LEU A 148 0.09 12.62 -21.12
N ILE A 149 1.12 12.83 -20.29
CA ILE A 149 1.71 14.15 -20.04
C ILE A 149 2.33 14.69 -21.33
N ASP A 150 3.09 13.85 -22.05
CA ASP A 150 3.73 14.23 -23.32
C ASP A 150 2.68 14.61 -24.39
N ILE A 151 1.60 13.82 -24.52
CA ILE A 151 0.49 14.16 -25.43
C ILE A 151 -0.13 15.50 -25.05
N PHE A 152 -0.36 15.73 -23.78
CA PHE A 152 -0.96 16.97 -23.29
C PHE A 152 -0.07 18.18 -23.61
N GLU A 153 1.21 18.12 -23.30
CA GLU A 153 2.15 19.22 -23.58
C GLU A 153 2.29 19.48 -25.07
N ASN A 154 2.45 18.43 -25.88
CA ASN A 154 2.49 18.59 -27.34
C ASN A 154 1.20 19.20 -27.89
N THR A 155 0.03 18.82 -27.31
CA THR A 155 -1.25 19.40 -27.72
C THR A 155 -1.35 20.87 -27.37
N VAL A 156 -0.88 21.28 -26.19
CA VAL A 156 -0.91 22.70 -25.76
C VAL A 156 0.16 23.50 -26.49
N GLY A 157 1.36 22.94 -26.64
CA GLY A 157 2.50 23.63 -27.30
C GLY A 157 2.28 23.89 -28.79
N TYR A 158 1.60 22.98 -29.49
CA TYR A 158 1.32 23.06 -30.92
C TYR A 158 -0.17 23.27 -31.23
N LEU A 159 -0.90 23.94 -30.33
CA LEU A 159 -2.34 24.14 -30.46
C LEU A 159 -2.75 24.89 -31.75
N PRO A 160 -2.04 25.95 -32.18
CA PRO A 160 -2.35 26.62 -33.45
C PRO A 160 -2.23 25.67 -34.66
N GLU A 161 -1.18 24.89 -34.74
CA GLU A 161 -0.94 23.93 -35.83
C GLU A 161 -1.99 22.82 -35.82
N ILE A 162 -2.36 22.32 -34.65
CA ILE A 162 -3.41 21.30 -34.49
C ILE A 162 -4.76 21.79 -35.00
N ILE A 163 -5.05 23.07 -34.80
CA ILE A 163 -6.27 23.71 -35.30
C ILE A 163 -6.20 23.87 -36.82
N ILE A 164 -5.12 24.43 -37.35
CA ILE A 164 -4.93 24.71 -38.79
C ILE A 164 -4.97 23.40 -39.58
N TYR A 165 -4.26 22.36 -39.13
CA TYR A 165 -4.20 21.08 -39.82
C TYR A 165 -5.33 20.09 -39.46
N ASN A 166 -6.30 20.54 -38.64
CA ASN A 166 -7.47 19.74 -38.20
C ASN A 166 -7.09 18.41 -37.52
N LEU A 167 -6.02 18.40 -36.74
CA LEU A 167 -5.49 17.20 -36.07
C LEU A 167 -6.15 16.89 -34.72
N LYS A 168 -7.19 17.64 -34.31
CA LYS A 168 -7.90 17.45 -33.03
C LYS A 168 -8.34 16.01 -32.78
N LYS A 169 -8.96 15.39 -33.81
CA LYS A 169 -9.43 14.00 -33.71
C LYS A 169 -8.29 13.00 -33.51
N PHE A 170 -7.14 13.24 -34.14
CA PHE A 170 -5.97 12.39 -34.02
C PHE A 170 -5.41 12.43 -32.59
N TYR A 171 -5.14 13.61 -32.04
CA TYR A 171 -4.66 13.75 -30.68
C TYR A 171 -5.66 13.21 -29.64
N LEU A 172 -6.95 13.48 -29.82
CA LEU A 172 -8.01 12.94 -28.96
C LEU A 172 -8.04 11.41 -28.99
N SER A 173 -7.88 10.80 -30.16
CA SER A 173 -7.90 9.32 -30.27
C SER A 173 -6.72 8.66 -29.54
N ILE A 174 -5.51 9.23 -29.67
CA ILE A 174 -4.32 8.73 -28.97
C ILE A 174 -4.49 8.90 -27.45
N PHE A 175 -4.90 10.08 -27.02
CA PHE A 175 -5.14 10.35 -25.60
C PHE A 175 -6.17 9.39 -24.98
N THR A 176 -7.31 9.20 -25.67
CA THR A 176 -8.40 8.32 -25.24
C THR A 176 -7.91 6.87 -25.12
N LYS A 177 -7.19 6.37 -26.12
CA LYS A 177 -6.64 5.02 -26.11
C LYS A 177 -5.68 4.80 -24.94
N THR A 178 -4.71 5.70 -24.77
CA THR A 178 -3.74 5.60 -23.68
C THR A 178 -4.39 5.73 -22.32
N SER A 179 -5.38 6.62 -22.18
CA SER A 179 -6.16 6.80 -20.96
C SER A 179 -6.93 5.52 -20.59
N GLN A 180 -7.58 4.88 -21.56
CA GLN A 180 -8.28 3.59 -21.36
C GLN A 180 -7.32 2.48 -20.96
N GLU A 181 -6.16 2.34 -21.61
CA GLU A 181 -5.16 1.35 -21.24
C GLU A 181 -4.61 1.56 -19.81
N THR A 182 -4.50 2.83 -19.39
CA THR A 182 -4.09 3.18 -18.04
C THR A 182 -5.19 2.82 -17.03
N ALA A 183 -6.44 3.13 -17.36
CA ALA A 183 -7.60 2.80 -16.54
C ALA A 183 -7.75 1.27 -16.37
N ASP A 184 -7.59 0.49 -17.44
CA ASP A 184 -7.64 -0.97 -17.39
C ASP A 184 -6.54 -1.55 -16.52
N SER A 185 -5.31 -1.05 -16.64
CA SER A 185 -4.18 -1.50 -15.83
C SER A 185 -4.38 -1.16 -14.35
N SER A 186 -4.85 0.04 -14.05
CA SER A 186 -5.15 0.48 -12.69
C SER A 186 -6.33 -0.29 -12.08
N SER A 187 -7.38 -0.57 -12.87
CA SER A 187 -8.53 -1.40 -12.47
C SER A 187 -8.08 -2.81 -12.09
N GLN A 188 -7.21 -3.42 -12.90
CA GLN A 188 -6.68 -4.76 -12.60
C GLN A 188 -5.86 -4.77 -11.29
N ILE A 189 -5.02 -3.76 -11.04
CA ILE A 189 -4.28 -3.65 -9.77
C ILE A 189 -5.26 -3.57 -8.59
N ARG A 190 -6.29 -2.71 -8.68
CA ARG A 190 -7.31 -2.57 -7.63
C ARG A 190 -8.10 -3.86 -7.41
N THR A 191 -8.48 -4.54 -8.49
CA THR A 191 -9.17 -5.84 -8.40
C THR A 191 -8.30 -6.88 -7.70
N ILE A 192 -7.03 -7.02 -8.09
CA ILE A 192 -6.08 -7.93 -7.44
C ILE A 192 -5.94 -7.61 -5.95
N SER A 193 -6.00 -6.35 -5.56
CA SER A 193 -5.88 -5.94 -4.15
C SER A 193 -7.12 -6.24 -3.29
N MET A 194 -8.32 -6.31 -3.90
CA MET A 194 -9.58 -6.47 -3.18
C MET A 194 -10.12 -7.91 -3.18
N VAL A 195 -9.90 -8.65 -4.24
CA VAL A 195 -10.42 -10.02 -4.44
C VAL A 195 -10.05 -10.99 -3.30
N PRO A 196 -8.83 -11.01 -2.76
CA PRO A 196 -8.47 -11.94 -1.70
C PRO A 196 -9.31 -11.79 -0.43
N ARG A 197 -9.81 -10.59 -0.16
CA ARG A 197 -10.69 -10.34 0.99
C ARG A 197 -11.95 -11.21 0.93
N ILE A 198 -12.60 -11.27 -0.23
CA ILE A 198 -13.84 -12.02 -0.41
C ILE A 198 -13.59 -13.52 -0.22
N TYR A 199 -12.52 -14.04 -0.83
CA TYR A 199 -12.15 -15.44 -0.66
C TYR A 199 -11.81 -15.80 0.79
N LEU A 200 -11.18 -14.87 1.53
CA LEU A 200 -10.89 -15.09 2.94
C LEU A 200 -12.14 -15.10 3.80
N GLU A 201 -13.08 -14.19 3.58
CA GLU A 201 -14.35 -14.16 4.31
C GLU A 201 -15.08 -15.51 4.14
N ILE A 202 -15.16 -16.01 2.90
CA ILE A 202 -15.74 -17.33 2.61
C ILE A 202 -14.95 -18.45 3.30
N PHE A 203 -13.63 -18.44 3.19
CA PHE A 203 -12.75 -19.46 3.76
C PHE A 203 -12.87 -19.55 5.28
N VAL A 204 -12.90 -18.41 5.98
CA VAL A 204 -13.04 -18.37 7.44
C VAL A 204 -14.41 -18.92 7.87
N ILE A 205 -15.49 -18.59 7.15
CA ILE A 205 -16.82 -19.12 7.45
C ILE A 205 -16.86 -20.64 7.27
N VAL A 206 -16.31 -21.14 6.16
CA VAL A 206 -16.25 -22.59 5.89
C VAL A 206 -15.47 -23.31 7.00
N ILE A 207 -14.31 -22.80 7.40
CA ILE A 207 -13.51 -23.39 8.47
C ILE A 207 -14.26 -23.35 9.79
N ALA A 208 -14.94 -22.25 10.13
CA ALA A 208 -15.73 -22.15 11.36
C ALA A 208 -16.80 -23.25 11.41
N VAL A 209 -17.54 -23.47 10.31
CA VAL A 209 -18.53 -24.54 10.20
C VAL A 209 -17.90 -25.92 10.36
N VAL A 210 -16.77 -26.18 9.72
CA VAL A 210 -16.02 -27.45 9.81
C VAL A 210 -15.58 -27.69 11.25
N LEU A 211 -15.07 -26.67 11.95
CA LEU A 211 -14.66 -26.80 13.35
C LEU A 211 -15.84 -27.09 14.27
N ILE A 212 -16.99 -26.43 14.05
CA ILE A 212 -18.22 -26.70 14.80
C ILE A 212 -18.63 -28.19 14.62
N TYR A 213 -18.59 -28.68 13.37
CA TYR A 213 -18.93 -30.06 13.09
C TYR A 213 -17.99 -31.05 13.83
N PHE A 214 -16.68 -30.82 13.74
CA PHE A 214 -15.70 -31.69 14.42
C PHE A 214 -15.73 -31.53 15.96
N SER A 215 -16.08 -30.37 16.49
CA SER A 215 -16.23 -30.19 17.94
C SER A 215 -17.38 -30.98 18.54
N GLY A 216 -18.42 -31.28 17.74
CA GLY A 216 -19.51 -32.15 18.13
C GLY A 216 -19.12 -33.63 18.41
N PHE A 217 -17.96 -34.07 17.91
CA PHE A 217 -17.37 -35.38 18.15
C PHE A 217 -16.40 -35.40 19.34
N SER A 218 -16.11 -34.25 19.97
CA SER A 218 -15.22 -34.19 21.14
C SER A 218 -15.99 -34.45 22.43
N GLU A 219 -15.38 -35.15 23.39
CA GLU A 219 -15.96 -35.46 24.71
C GLU A 219 -16.09 -34.22 25.62
N ARG A 220 -15.80 -33.01 25.12
CA ARG A 220 -15.89 -31.75 25.88
C ARG A 220 -17.36 -31.32 26.04
N PRO A 221 -17.74 -30.69 27.18
CA PRO A 221 -19.05 -30.11 27.36
C PRO A 221 -19.37 -29.08 26.26
N ILE A 222 -20.60 -29.09 25.76
CA ILE A 222 -21.05 -28.20 24.65
C ILE A 222 -20.82 -26.73 25.01
N GLU A 223 -21.00 -26.33 26.27
CA GLU A 223 -20.83 -24.95 26.76
C GLU A 223 -19.38 -24.45 26.59
N THR A 224 -18.38 -25.31 26.87
CA THR A 224 -16.98 -24.96 26.67
C THR A 224 -16.65 -24.83 25.20
N ASN A 225 -17.14 -25.71 24.34
CA ASN A 225 -16.94 -25.65 22.90
C ASN A 225 -17.52 -24.37 22.29
N ILE A 226 -18.71 -23.93 22.70
CA ILE A 226 -19.34 -22.68 22.25
C ILE A 226 -18.47 -21.48 22.67
N SER A 227 -17.97 -21.45 23.88
CA SER A 227 -17.09 -20.36 24.36
C SER A 227 -15.81 -20.25 23.54
N TYR A 228 -15.15 -21.37 23.23
CA TYR A 228 -13.97 -21.40 22.38
C TYR A 228 -14.26 -20.93 20.95
N LEU A 229 -15.35 -21.37 20.36
CA LEU A 229 -15.77 -20.94 19.03
C LEU A 229 -16.05 -19.43 18.98
N ALA A 230 -16.67 -18.87 20.04
CA ALA A 230 -16.89 -17.44 20.13
C ALA A 230 -15.57 -16.64 20.18
N ILE A 231 -14.58 -17.10 20.96
CA ILE A 231 -13.24 -16.49 21.04
C ILE A 231 -12.54 -16.55 19.67
N LEU A 232 -12.57 -17.71 19.01
CA LEU A 232 -11.99 -17.87 17.69
C LEU A 232 -12.67 -16.98 16.66
N ALA A 233 -14.01 -16.98 16.61
CA ALA A 233 -14.77 -16.15 15.68
C ALA A 233 -14.48 -14.66 15.86
N PHE A 234 -14.45 -14.18 17.11
CA PHE A 234 -14.09 -12.79 17.41
C PHE A 234 -12.65 -12.46 17.05
N GLY A 235 -11.71 -13.33 17.36
CA GLY A 235 -10.31 -13.17 16.99
C GLY A 235 -10.11 -13.08 15.47
N PHE A 236 -10.74 -13.98 14.71
CA PHE A 236 -10.71 -13.94 13.25
C PHE A 236 -11.37 -12.69 12.67
N GLN A 237 -12.52 -12.28 13.22
CA GLN A 237 -13.18 -11.04 12.81
C GLN A 237 -12.26 -9.82 12.96
N LYS A 238 -11.40 -9.81 13.98
CA LYS A 238 -10.40 -8.75 14.18
C LYS A 238 -9.15 -8.90 13.29
N CYS A 239 -8.71 -10.12 13.04
CA CYS A 239 -7.53 -10.39 12.18
C CYS A 239 -7.81 -10.16 10.70
N LEU A 240 -9.01 -10.50 10.20
CA LEU A 240 -9.38 -10.40 8.79
C LEU A 240 -9.09 -9.04 8.15
N PRO A 241 -9.56 -7.90 8.72
CA PRO A 241 -9.27 -6.58 8.14
C PRO A 241 -7.78 -6.24 8.18
N LEU A 242 -7.04 -6.69 9.20
CA LEU A 242 -5.60 -6.42 9.31
C LEU A 242 -4.80 -7.16 8.24
N VAL A 243 -5.07 -8.44 8.04
CA VAL A 243 -4.41 -9.27 7.03
C VAL A 243 -4.77 -8.78 5.61
N ASN A 244 -6.04 -8.42 5.38
CA ASN A 244 -6.44 -7.80 4.13
C ASN A 244 -5.72 -6.46 3.88
N ASN A 245 -5.54 -5.64 4.92
CA ASN A 245 -4.83 -4.38 4.83
C ASN A 245 -3.34 -4.60 4.49
N ILE A 246 -2.68 -5.59 5.11
CA ILE A 246 -1.31 -5.99 4.77
C ILE A 246 -1.21 -6.36 3.28
N TYR A 247 -2.15 -7.17 2.78
CA TYR A 247 -2.15 -7.58 1.39
C TYR A 247 -2.35 -6.39 0.43
N LEU A 248 -3.37 -5.57 0.66
CA LEU A 248 -3.71 -4.38 -0.14
C LEU A 248 -2.52 -3.41 -0.21
N LEU A 249 -1.93 -3.09 0.94
CA LEU A 249 -0.78 -2.21 1.01
C LEU A 249 0.46 -2.82 0.34
N SER A 250 0.67 -4.13 0.43
CA SER A 250 1.75 -4.83 -0.27
C SER A 250 1.59 -4.79 -1.79
N VAL A 251 0.35 -4.88 -2.29
CA VAL A 251 0.05 -4.72 -3.72
C VAL A 251 0.34 -3.30 -4.18
N ASN A 252 -0.14 -2.29 -3.44
CA ASN A 252 0.08 -0.88 -3.75
C ASN A 252 1.57 -0.52 -3.68
N PHE A 253 2.29 -1.02 -2.68
CA PHE A 253 3.74 -0.88 -2.57
C PHE A 253 4.45 -1.41 -3.81
N LYS A 254 4.14 -2.66 -4.21
CA LYS A 254 4.74 -3.26 -5.42
C LYS A 254 4.39 -2.51 -6.70
N ALA A 255 3.18 -2.00 -6.83
CA ALA A 255 2.78 -1.21 -8.00
C ALA A 255 3.54 0.13 -8.09
N ALA A 256 3.87 0.74 -6.95
CA ALA A 256 4.57 2.03 -6.88
C ALA A 256 6.10 1.90 -7.00
N VAL A 257 6.69 0.76 -6.63
CA VAL A 257 8.14 0.52 -6.63
C VAL A 257 8.83 0.85 -7.97
N PRO A 258 8.31 0.45 -9.15
CA PRO A 258 8.97 0.76 -10.43
C PRO A 258 9.16 2.26 -10.65
N THR A 259 8.16 3.06 -10.29
CA THR A 259 8.20 4.52 -10.39
C THR A 259 9.25 5.13 -9.47
N VAL A 260 9.35 4.65 -8.24
CA VAL A 260 10.34 5.11 -7.27
C VAL A 260 11.76 4.72 -7.69
N LEU A 261 11.97 3.48 -8.15
CA LEU A 261 13.28 3.01 -8.61
C LEU A 261 13.77 3.77 -9.84
N SER A 262 12.89 4.04 -10.81
CA SER A 262 13.25 4.84 -11.99
C SER A 262 13.79 6.22 -11.60
N TYR A 263 13.22 6.81 -10.54
CA TYR A 263 13.65 8.10 -10.05
C TYR A 263 14.98 8.04 -9.26
N LEU A 264 15.14 7.05 -8.39
CA LEU A 264 16.40 6.88 -7.65
C LEU A 264 17.60 6.68 -8.60
N ASN A 265 17.39 6.01 -9.71
CA ASN A 265 18.40 5.86 -10.76
C ASN A 265 18.77 7.22 -11.37
N ILE A 266 17.80 8.11 -11.66
CA ILE A 266 18.04 9.46 -12.17
C ILE A 266 18.86 10.28 -11.17
N LEU A 267 18.51 10.25 -9.88
CA LEU A 267 19.27 10.96 -8.84
C LEU A 267 20.70 10.47 -8.71
N ASN A 268 20.93 9.16 -8.84
CA ASN A 268 22.27 8.59 -8.73
C ASN A 268 23.13 8.95 -9.95
N HIS A 269 22.59 8.89 -11.17
CA HIS A 269 23.29 9.30 -12.38
C HIS A 269 23.59 10.80 -12.38
N GLY A 270 22.65 11.64 -12.03
CA GLY A 270 22.86 13.08 -11.98
C GLY A 270 23.86 13.53 -10.90
N LYS A 271 23.97 12.81 -9.78
CA LYS A 271 25.04 13.06 -8.79
C LYS A 271 26.41 12.72 -9.35
N GLN A 272 26.55 11.69 -10.19
CA GLN A 272 27.81 11.33 -10.82
C GLN A 272 28.23 12.38 -11.87
N GLU A 273 27.30 12.86 -12.70
CA GLU A 273 27.58 13.92 -13.68
C GLU A 273 27.99 15.24 -13.01
N ILE A 274 27.40 15.63 -11.89
CA ILE A 274 27.79 16.83 -11.13
C ILE A 274 29.20 16.67 -10.54
N THR A 275 29.57 15.48 -10.10
CA THR A 275 30.88 15.22 -9.50
C THR A 275 31.98 15.21 -10.58
N GLU A 276 31.71 14.68 -11.77
CA GLU A 276 32.60 14.70 -12.91
C GLU A 276 32.79 16.13 -13.46
N ASN A 277 31.70 16.91 -13.61
CA ASN A 277 31.78 18.30 -14.10
C ASN A 277 32.52 19.25 -13.12
N LYS A 278 32.43 19.02 -11.80
CA LYS A 278 33.23 19.79 -10.84
C LYS A 278 34.75 19.63 -11.03
N ASN A 279 35.17 18.48 -11.53
CA ASN A 279 36.58 18.23 -11.81
C ASN A 279 37.11 18.93 -13.12
N TYR A 280 36.22 19.37 -14.01
CA TYR A 280 36.57 20.10 -15.22
C TYR A 280 36.55 21.65 -15.09
N LYS A 281 36.08 22.19 -13.97
CA LYS A 281 35.95 23.65 -13.75
C LYS A 281 37.14 24.30 -13.07
N LEU A 282 38.38 23.90 -13.39
CA LEU A 282 39.58 24.70 -13.19
C LEU A 282 40.13 25.13 -14.54
N LEU A 283 39.35 25.84 -15.36
CA LEU A 283 39.93 26.69 -16.41
C LEU A 283 40.35 28.01 -15.75
N ASN A 284 41.61 28.11 -15.44
CA ASN A 284 42.30 29.38 -15.16
C ASN A 284 42.15 30.28 -16.38
N PHE A 285 41.34 31.31 -16.28
CA PHE A 285 41.48 32.48 -17.15
C PHE A 285 42.60 33.36 -16.56
N SER A 286 43.79 33.20 -17.08
CA SER A 286 44.90 34.16 -16.95
C SER A 286 44.74 35.27 -17.99
#